data_db957968e412326c1b13340a2784b7f7
#
_entry.id   db957968e412326c1b13340a2784b7f7
#
_cell.length_a   1.000
_cell.length_b   1.000
_cell.length_c   1.000
_cell.angle_alpha   90.00
_cell.angle_beta   90.00
_cell.angle_gamma   90.00
#
_symmetry.space_group_name_H-M   'P 1'
#
loop_
_entity.id
_entity.type
_entity.pdbx_description
1 polymer ?
#
loop_
_entity_poly.entity_id
_entity_poly.type
_entity_poly.pdbx_seq_one_letter_code
_entity_poly.pdbx_strand_id
1 'polypeptide(L)'
;MYKINELPTPCFVIDEGKLEENLKILHQVEERTGAKILLAQKCFSCFSEYPLIGKYISGTTASGLYEAQLGKEEMGLENHVYSPAYRPQDMEELAQICDHIIFNSEKQLRTYLPVLKASGTAKAGLRINPECSTQEGHAIYDPCAPGSRMGIRACDFTDELADLVDGLHFHTLCEQNSDDLETTLRAVEEKFGKWLFKMNWLNMGGGHHITREDYDIERLSLIHISEPTRLALIS
;
A
#
# COMPACT_ATOMS: atom_id res chain seq x y z
N MET A 1 -26.33 8.64 -20.13
CA MET A 1 -26.53 9.48 -18.93
C MET A 1 -27.81 8.99 -18.25
N TYR A 2 -27.70 8.32 -17.12
CA TYR A 2 -28.86 7.86 -16.36
C TYR A 2 -29.61 9.07 -15.78
N LYS A 3 -30.94 9.04 -15.87
CA LYS A 3 -31.75 10.05 -15.17
C LYS A 3 -31.89 9.60 -13.72
N ILE A 4 -31.39 10.38 -12.79
CA ILE A 4 -31.39 10.06 -11.34
C ILE A 4 -32.77 9.62 -10.86
N ASN A 5 -33.83 10.18 -11.43
CA ASN A 5 -35.24 9.86 -11.08
C ASN A 5 -35.69 8.48 -11.56
N GLU A 6 -34.92 7.79 -12.39
CA GLU A 6 -35.26 6.46 -12.94
C GLU A 6 -34.51 5.34 -12.17
N LEU A 7 -33.64 5.69 -11.23
CA LEU A 7 -32.89 4.72 -10.43
C LEU A 7 -33.73 4.20 -9.25
N PRO A 8 -33.63 2.90 -8.95
CA PRO A 8 -34.23 2.34 -7.74
C PRO A 8 -33.61 2.93 -6.50
N THR A 9 -34.38 3.32 -5.50
CA THR A 9 -33.88 3.87 -4.23
C THR A 9 -34.29 3.01 -3.03
N PRO A 10 -33.44 2.88 -2.00
CA PRO A 10 -32.10 3.44 -1.89
C PRO A 10 -31.06 2.65 -2.70
N CYS A 11 -30.11 3.35 -3.35
CA CYS A 11 -28.98 2.71 -4.06
C CYS A 11 -27.73 3.58 -4.01
N PHE A 12 -26.56 2.95 -4.14
CA PHE A 12 -25.31 3.62 -4.49
C PHE A 12 -25.17 3.63 -6.01
N VAL A 13 -24.63 4.71 -6.55
CA VAL A 13 -24.40 4.87 -7.99
C VAL A 13 -22.93 5.16 -8.21
N ILE A 14 -22.27 4.36 -9.06
CA ILE A 14 -20.92 4.60 -9.52
C ILE A 14 -21.01 5.25 -10.90
N ASP A 15 -20.40 6.41 -11.06
CA ASP A 15 -20.25 7.07 -12.35
C ASP A 15 -18.91 6.63 -12.95
N GLU A 16 -18.96 5.64 -13.86
CA GLU A 16 -17.76 5.10 -14.50
C GLU A 16 -16.95 6.18 -15.25
N GLY A 17 -17.62 7.20 -15.82
CA GLY A 17 -16.92 8.29 -16.50
C GLY A 17 -16.04 9.10 -15.53
N LYS A 18 -16.57 9.42 -14.34
CA LYS A 18 -15.80 10.10 -13.30
C LYS A 18 -14.73 9.19 -12.69
N LEU A 19 -15.03 7.91 -12.52
CA LEU A 19 -14.05 6.94 -12.09
C LEU A 19 -12.86 6.87 -13.06
N GLU A 20 -13.16 6.81 -14.36
CA GLU A 20 -12.13 6.78 -15.40
C GLU A 20 -11.29 8.07 -15.46
N GLU A 21 -11.90 9.25 -15.26
CA GLU A 21 -11.18 10.52 -15.15
C GLU A 21 -10.17 10.49 -13.98
N ASN A 22 -10.58 9.99 -12.80
CA ASN A 22 -9.71 9.81 -11.66
C ASN A 22 -8.59 8.79 -11.92
N LEU A 23 -8.92 7.68 -12.56
CA LEU A 23 -7.94 6.64 -12.90
C LEU A 23 -6.88 7.14 -13.88
N LYS A 24 -7.23 8.00 -14.83
CA LYS A 24 -6.27 8.64 -15.74
C LYS A 24 -5.25 9.51 -14.99
N ILE A 25 -5.65 10.18 -13.90
CA ILE A 25 -4.73 10.94 -13.05
C ILE A 25 -3.71 10.01 -12.41
N LEU A 26 -4.18 8.89 -11.81
CA LEU A 26 -3.31 7.89 -11.20
C LEU A 26 -2.36 7.26 -12.22
N HIS A 27 -2.85 6.90 -13.38
CA HIS A 27 -2.06 6.34 -14.47
C HIS A 27 -0.94 7.28 -14.93
N GLN A 28 -1.22 8.58 -15.07
CA GLN A 28 -0.21 9.57 -15.39
C GLN A 28 0.90 9.67 -14.34
N VAL A 29 0.58 9.47 -13.06
CA VAL A 29 1.59 9.41 -12.00
C VAL A 29 2.47 8.17 -12.20
N GLU A 30 1.90 6.99 -12.46
CA GLU A 30 2.68 5.78 -12.76
C GLU A 30 3.60 5.97 -13.96
N GLU A 31 3.08 6.50 -15.08
CA GLU A 31 3.87 6.72 -16.30
C GLU A 31 5.04 7.70 -16.10
N ARG A 32 4.81 8.75 -15.32
CA ARG A 32 5.83 9.79 -15.05
C ARG A 32 6.92 9.33 -14.09
N THR A 33 6.58 8.50 -13.14
CA THR A 33 7.45 8.17 -12.00
C THR A 33 8.02 6.76 -12.08
N GLY A 34 7.37 5.86 -12.79
CA GLY A 34 7.65 4.43 -12.74
C GLY A 34 7.22 3.75 -11.44
N ALA A 35 6.56 4.50 -10.53
CA ALA A 35 5.94 3.92 -9.34
C ALA A 35 4.71 3.10 -9.72
N LYS A 36 4.38 2.11 -8.91
CA LYS A 36 3.15 1.32 -9.07
C LYS A 36 2.10 1.80 -8.08
N ILE A 37 0.87 2.00 -8.56
CA ILE A 37 -0.28 2.33 -7.71
C ILE A 37 -1.16 1.10 -7.58
N LEU A 38 -1.55 0.78 -6.34
CA LEU A 38 -2.39 -0.36 -6.02
C LEU A 38 -3.71 0.11 -5.41
N LEU A 39 -4.81 -0.51 -5.86
CA LEU A 39 -6.12 -0.28 -5.26
C LEU A 39 -6.17 -0.85 -3.83
N ALA A 40 -6.35 0.01 -2.85
CA ALA A 40 -6.63 -0.42 -1.47
C ALA A 40 -8.08 -0.91 -1.36
N GLN A 41 -8.29 -2.22 -1.37
CA GLN A 41 -9.64 -2.82 -1.43
C GLN A 41 -10.50 -2.44 -0.22
N LYS A 42 -9.90 -2.18 0.95
CA LYS A 42 -10.63 -1.65 2.13
C LYS A 42 -11.28 -0.29 1.89
N CYS A 43 -10.80 0.50 0.92
CA CYS A 43 -11.37 1.78 0.55
C CYS A 43 -12.43 1.64 -0.54
N PHE A 44 -12.20 0.73 -1.48
CA PHE A 44 -13.11 0.51 -2.60
C PHE A 44 -13.04 -0.95 -3.05
N SER A 45 -14.09 -1.72 -2.77
CA SER A 45 -14.19 -3.15 -3.10
C SER A 45 -15.37 -3.47 -4.01
N CYS A 46 -15.82 -2.50 -4.81
CA CYS A 46 -16.79 -2.76 -5.85
C CYS A 46 -16.11 -3.49 -7.02
N PHE A 47 -16.03 -4.80 -6.91
CA PHE A 47 -15.26 -5.65 -7.80
C PHE A 47 -15.77 -5.66 -9.26
N SER A 48 -17.04 -5.28 -9.51
CA SER A 48 -17.55 -5.08 -10.87
C SER A 48 -16.72 -4.05 -11.66
N GLU A 49 -16.07 -3.11 -10.96
CA GLU A 49 -15.25 -2.07 -11.57
C GLU A 49 -13.77 -2.47 -11.72
N TYR A 50 -13.35 -3.60 -11.17
CA TYR A 50 -11.94 -4.03 -11.23
C TYR A 50 -11.41 -4.21 -12.67
N PRO A 51 -12.19 -4.72 -13.64
CA PRO A 51 -11.76 -4.77 -15.03
C PRO A 51 -11.52 -3.39 -15.66
N LEU A 52 -12.24 -2.34 -15.21
CA LEU A 52 -11.98 -0.97 -15.63
C LEU A 52 -10.75 -0.41 -14.92
N ILE A 53 -10.68 -0.54 -13.60
CA ILE A 53 -9.59 -0.02 -12.76
C ILE A 53 -8.24 -0.62 -13.18
N GLY A 54 -8.18 -1.93 -13.42
CA GLY A 54 -6.97 -2.64 -13.83
C GLY A 54 -6.38 -2.25 -15.19
N LYS A 55 -7.09 -1.41 -15.98
CA LYS A 55 -6.52 -0.82 -17.20
C LYS A 55 -5.59 0.36 -16.92
N TYR A 56 -5.67 0.93 -15.72
CA TYR A 56 -5.03 2.20 -15.38
C TYR A 56 -4.00 2.09 -14.26
N ILE A 57 -4.13 1.13 -13.35
CA ILE A 57 -3.24 0.95 -12.20
C ILE A 57 -2.68 -0.46 -12.13
N SER A 58 -1.62 -0.64 -11.35
CA SER A 58 -0.80 -1.86 -11.38
C SER A 58 -1.38 -3.06 -10.64
N GLY A 59 -2.37 -2.89 -9.76
CA GLY A 59 -2.94 -4.01 -9.04
C GLY A 59 -3.75 -3.65 -7.79
N THR A 60 -3.78 -4.57 -6.82
CA THR A 60 -4.55 -4.46 -5.58
C THR A 60 -3.69 -4.60 -4.34
N THR A 61 -4.17 -4.03 -3.22
CA THR A 61 -3.64 -4.33 -1.89
C THR A 61 -4.76 -4.74 -0.95
N ALA A 62 -4.51 -5.81 -0.20
CA ALA A 62 -5.47 -6.50 0.66
C ALA A 62 -5.12 -6.34 2.14
N SER A 63 -6.14 -6.41 3.01
CA SER A 63 -6.01 -6.43 4.46
C SER A 63 -6.07 -7.86 5.04
N GLY A 64 -6.30 -8.87 4.21
CA GLY A 64 -6.38 -10.28 4.57
C GLY A 64 -6.74 -11.18 3.40
N LEU A 65 -6.96 -12.48 3.68
CA LEU A 65 -7.14 -13.50 2.66
C LEU A 65 -8.29 -13.20 1.68
N TYR A 66 -9.45 -12.83 2.18
CA TYR A 66 -10.64 -12.66 1.31
C TYR A 66 -10.49 -11.51 0.33
N GLU A 67 -9.88 -10.39 0.74
CA GLU A 67 -9.54 -9.32 -0.19
C GLU A 67 -8.44 -9.75 -1.18
N ALA A 68 -7.45 -10.53 -0.72
CA ALA A 68 -6.41 -11.05 -1.61
C ALA A 68 -6.99 -12.00 -2.67
N GLN A 69 -7.92 -12.88 -2.30
CA GLN A 69 -8.66 -13.71 -3.24
C GLN A 69 -9.44 -12.87 -4.25
N LEU A 70 -10.21 -11.88 -3.75
CA LEU A 70 -10.98 -10.97 -4.60
C LEU A 70 -10.10 -10.24 -5.62
N GLY A 71 -8.98 -9.68 -5.16
CA GLY A 71 -8.02 -8.99 -6.06
C GLY A 71 -7.44 -9.92 -7.11
N LYS A 72 -7.11 -11.16 -6.70
CA LYS A 72 -6.56 -12.18 -7.61
C LYS A 72 -7.56 -12.64 -8.66
N GLU A 73 -8.82 -12.86 -8.26
CA GLU A 73 -9.87 -13.41 -9.12
C GLU A 73 -10.45 -12.35 -10.06
N GLU A 74 -10.69 -11.14 -9.57
CA GLU A 74 -11.45 -10.12 -10.29
C GLU A 74 -10.58 -9.10 -11.03
N MET A 75 -9.36 -8.82 -10.54
CA MET A 75 -8.42 -7.93 -11.24
C MET A 75 -7.30 -8.71 -11.92
N GLY A 76 -6.74 -9.73 -11.27
CA GLY A 76 -5.73 -10.62 -11.84
C GLY A 76 -4.36 -9.99 -12.09
N LEU A 77 -4.10 -8.80 -11.53
CA LEU A 77 -2.84 -8.06 -11.60
C LEU A 77 -2.01 -8.27 -10.33
N GLU A 78 -1.02 -7.40 -10.09
CA GLU A 78 -0.17 -7.47 -8.90
C GLU A 78 -1.02 -7.41 -7.63
N ASN A 79 -0.78 -8.32 -6.67
CA ASN A 79 -1.63 -8.53 -5.50
C ASN A 79 -0.78 -8.52 -4.23
N HIS A 80 -0.93 -7.48 -3.42
CA HIS A 80 -0.21 -7.32 -2.16
C HIS A 80 -1.13 -7.57 -0.97
N VAL A 81 -0.55 -7.98 0.16
CA VAL A 81 -1.30 -8.09 1.40
C VAL A 81 -0.48 -7.56 2.59
N TYR A 82 -1.14 -6.76 3.43
CA TYR A 82 -0.65 -6.39 4.75
C TYR A 82 -1.72 -6.65 5.80
N SER A 83 -1.36 -7.40 6.84
CA SER A 83 -2.18 -7.52 8.04
C SER A 83 -1.31 -7.40 9.29
N PRO A 84 -1.76 -6.69 10.34
CA PRO A 84 -1.03 -6.62 11.60
C PRO A 84 -0.94 -7.99 12.31
N ALA A 85 -1.86 -8.92 11.97
CA ALA A 85 -1.85 -10.28 12.49
C ALA A 85 -2.45 -11.24 11.45
N TYR A 86 -1.65 -12.19 10.97
CA TYR A 86 -2.09 -13.25 10.07
C TYR A 86 -2.59 -14.47 10.85
N ARG A 87 -3.64 -15.12 10.36
CA ARG A 87 -4.06 -16.43 10.84
C ARG A 87 -3.18 -17.50 10.19
N PRO A 88 -2.66 -18.48 10.96
CA PRO A 88 -1.78 -19.51 10.40
C PRO A 88 -2.38 -20.28 9.22
N GLN A 89 -3.67 -20.57 9.26
CA GLN A 89 -4.37 -21.30 8.20
C GLN A 89 -4.48 -20.53 6.86
N ASP A 90 -4.30 -19.22 6.87
CA ASP A 90 -4.42 -18.39 5.65
C ASP A 90 -3.09 -18.30 4.89
N MET A 91 -1.97 -18.58 5.55
CA MET A 91 -0.64 -18.24 5.01
C MET A 91 -0.23 -19.04 3.79
N GLU A 92 -0.60 -20.32 3.71
CA GLU A 92 -0.27 -21.16 2.54
C GLU A 92 -0.96 -20.63 1.29
N GLU A 93 -2.23 -20.24 1.39
CA GLU A 93 -2.98 -19.69 0.27
C GLU A 93 -2.49 -18.29 -0.09
N LEU A 94 -2.30 -17.40 0.91
CA LEU A 94 -1.73 -16.07 0.68
C LEU A 94 -0.38 -16.15 -0.05
N ALA A 95 0.49 -17.09 0.33
CA ALA A 95 1.79 -17.29 -0.29
C ALA A 95 1.71 -17.74 -1.76
N GLN A 96 0.58 -18.29 -2.19
CA GLN A 96 0.35 -18.72 -3.58
C GLN A 96 -0.31 -17.64 -4.44
N ILE A 97 -1.17 -16.79 -3.84
CA ILE A 97 -1.99 -15.83 -4.61
C ILE A 97 -1.47 -14.40 -4.55
N CYS A 98 -0.58 -14.06 -3.58
CA CYS A 98 0.00 -12.73 -3.46
C CYS A 98 1.40 -12.67 -4.05
N ASP A 99 1.75 -11.50 -4.62
CA ASP A 99 3.10 -11.19 -5.08
C ASP A 99 3.96 -10.69 -3.92
N HIS A 100 3.39 -9.86 -3.02
CA HIS A 100 4.08 -9.36 -1.83
C HIS A 100 3.24 -9.60 -0.57
N ILE A 101 3.88 -10.14 0.47
CA ILE A 101 3.29 -10.31 1.80
C ILE A 101 4.09 -9.49 2.80
N ILE A 102 3.43 -8.53 3.43
CA ILE A 102 4.06 -7.58 4.33
C ILE A 102 3.75 -7.97 5.78
N PHE A 103 4.79 -8.24 6.56
CA PHE A 103 4.69 -8.61 7.96
C PHE A 103 4.81 -7.37 8.87
N ASN A 104 4.12 -7.41 10.00
CA ASN A 104 4.11 -6.32 10.96
C ASN A 104 5.26 -6.40 11.98
N SER A 105 5.89 -7.56 12.14
CA SER A 105 6.91 -7.79 13.16
C SER A 105 7.91 -8.87 12.74
N GLU A 106 9.10 -8.82 13.33
CA GLU A 106 10.11 -9.87 13.18
C GLU A 106 9.57 -11.26 13.49
N LYS A 107 8.78 -11.38 14.57
CA LYS A 107 8.20 -12.67 14.95
C LYS A 107 7.30 -13.24 13.84
N GLN A 108 6.44 -12.43 13.24
CA GLN A 108 5.62 -12.87 12.11
C GLN A 108 6.49 -13.26 10.91
N LEU A 109 7.44 -12.41 10.54
CA LEU A 109 8.36 -12.67 9.43
C LEU A 109 9.03 -14.04 9.61
N ARG A 110 9.71 -14.26 10.74
CA ARG A 110 10.42 -15.52 10.99
C ARG A 110 9.49 -16.73 11.05
N THR A 111 8.28 -16.56 11.56
CA THR A 111 7.30 -17.64 11.62
C THR A 111 6.85 -18.09 10.23
N TYR A 112 6.62 -17.17 9.31
CA TYR A 112 6.00 -17.46 8.02
C TYR A 112 6.96 -17.46 6.83
N LEU A 113 8.17 -16.96 6.99
CA LEU A 113 9.19 -16.98 5.93
C LEU A 113 9.43 -18.38 5.32
N PRO A 114 9.43 -19.48 6.10
CA PRO A 114 9.53 -20.82 5.53
C PRO A 114 8.39 -21.18 4.57
N VAL A 115 7.16 -20.72 4.85
CA VAL A 115 5.98 -20.95 3.98
C VAL A 115 6.15 -20.20 2.66
N LEU A 116 6.57 -18.93 2.71
CA LEU A 116 6.84 -18.14 1.50
C LEU A 116 7.95 -18.76 0.64
N LYS A 117 9.04 -19.20 1.28
CA LYS A 117 10.13 -19.88 0.58
C LYS A 117 9.71 -21.18 -0.07
N ALA A 118 8.78 -21.91 0.53
CA ALA A 118 8.23 -23.14 -0.04
C ALA A 118 7.31 -22.88 -1.22
N SER A 119 6.53 -21.80 -1.21
CA SER A 119 5.66 -21.41 -2.34
C SER A 119 6.46 -20.88 -3.53
N GLY A 120 7.58 -20.20 -3.28
CA GLY A 120 8.49 -19.65 -4.30
C GLY A 120 7.96 -18.45 -5.08
N THR A 121 6.76 -17.96 -4.79
CA THR A 121 6.09 -16.88 -5.53
C THR A 121 6.10 -15.55 -4.78
N ALA A 122 5.59 -15.54 -3.56
CA ALA A 122 5.45 -14.33 -2.77
C ALA A 122 6.79 -13.79 -2.25
N LYS A 123 6.96 -12.47 -2.33
CA LYS A 123 8.09 -11.74 -1.76
C LYS A 123 7.76 -11.24 -0.36
N ALA A 124 8.73 -11.32 0.53
CA ALA A 124 8.57 -10.89 1.92
C ALA A 124 8.82 -9.39 2.07
N GLY A 125 7.91 -8.69 2.73
CA GLY A 125 8.08 -7.31 3.18
C GLY A 125 7.97 -7.15 4.68
N LEU A 126 8.49 -6.06 5.20
CA LEU A 126 8.38 -5.73 6.61
C LEU A 126 7.88 -4.30 6.78
N ARG A 127 6.83 -4.13 7.59
CA ARG A 127 6.37 -2.81 7.95
C ARG A 127 7.33 -2.17 8.94
N ILE A 128 7.76 -0.95 8.62
CA ILE A 128 8.58 -0.11 9.49
C ILE A 128 7.75 1.02 10.09
N ASN A 129 8.15 1.48 11.27
CA ASN A 129 7.57 2.63 11.94
C ASN A 129 8.62 3.76 11.99
N PRO A 130 8.43 4.84 11.23
CA PRO A 130 9.38 5.96 11.23
C PRO A 130 9.28 6.83 12.50
N GLU A 131 8.34 6.54 13.42
CA GLU A 131 8.10 7.35 14.61
C GLU A 131 7.93 8.84 14.27
N CYS A 132 7.28 9.10 13.14
CA CYS A 132 6.95 10.41 12.59
C CYS A 132 5.57 10.32 11.96
N SER A 133 4.66 11.16 12.36
CA SER A 133 3.32 11.30 11.81
C SER A 133 2.93 12.77 11.78
N THR A 134 2.18 13.12 10.75
CA THR A 134 1.59 14.46 10.56
C THR A 134 0.09 14.45 10.89
N GLN A 135 -0.39 13.41 11.57
CA GLN A 135 -1.78 13.29 11.97
C GLN A 135 -2.16 14.37 13.00
N GLU A 136 -3.10 15.24 12.62
CA GLU A 136 -3.67 16.26 13.50
C GLU A 136 -4.94 15.78 14.24
N GLY A 137 -5.44 14.62 13.85
CA GLY A 137 -6.66 14.04 14.38
C GLY A 137 -6.47 13.34 15.73
N HIS A 138 -7.39 12.46 16.06
CA HIS A 138 -7.36 11.73 17.32
C HIS A 138 -6.17 10.77 17.37
N ALA A 139 -5.41 10.77 18.46
CA ALA A 139 -4.18 9.96 18.65
C ALA A 139 -4.37 8.45 18.37
N ILE A 140 -5.61 7.94 18.44
CA ILE A 140 -5.93 6.55 18.13
C ILE A 140 -5.69 6.20 16.65
N TYR A 141 -5.70 7.20 15.76
CA TYR A 141 -5.47 7.02 14.32
C TYR A 141 -4.01 7.26 13.92
N ASP A 142 -3.17 7.68 14.86
CA ASP A 142 -1.75 7.88 14.62
C ASP A 142 -0.99 6.54 14.72
N PRO A 143 -0.54 5.96 13.59
CA PRO A 143 0.19 4.70 13.58
C PRO A 143 1.60 4.82 14.16
N CYS A 144 2.11 6.04 14.36
CA CYS A 144 3.42 6.35 14.91
C CYS A 144 3.39 6.88 16.34
N ALA A 145 2.21 6.94 16.97
CA ALA A 145 2.07 7.38 18.36
C ALA A 145 2.91 6.52 19.32
N PRO A 146 3.38 7.11 20.44
CA PRO A 146 4.07 6.36 21.48
C PRO A 146 3.28 5.11 21.92
N GLY A 147 3.92 3.95 21.91
CA GLY A 147 3.28 2.67 22.22
C GLY A 147 2.52 2.03 21.07
N SER A 148 2.54 2.60 19.86
CA SER A 148 2.01 1.93 18.65
C SER A 148 2.69 0.59 18.44
N ARG A 149 1.87 -0.39 18.01
CA ARG A 149 2.32 -1.74 17.65
C ARG A 149 2.45 -1.93 16.13
N MET A 150 2.36 -0.84 15.36
CA MET A 150 2.32 -0.88 13.90
C MET A 150 3.73 -0.71 13.33
N GLY A 151 4.31 -1.81 12.89
CA GLY A 151 5.64 -1.85 12.28
C GLY A 151 6.79 -1.88 13.30
N ILE A 152 8.01 -2.07 12.78
CA ILE A 152 9.25 -2.15 13.56
C ILE A 152 9.94 -0.80 13.56
N ARG A 153 10.39 -0.34 14.73
CA ARG A 153 11.13 0.90 14.88
C ARG A 153 12.59 0.71 14.46
N ALA A 154 13.28 1.79 14.13
CA ALA A 154 14.67 1.74 13.69
C ALA A 154 15.62 1.14 14.74
N CYS A 155 15.34 1.39 16.04
CA CYS A 155 16.15 0.80 17.12
C CYS A 155 16.05 -0.72 17.24
N ASP A 156 14.96 -1.30 16.72
CA ASP A 156 14.68 -2.73 16.74
C ASP A 156 14.95 -3.39 15.35
N PHE A 157 15.33 -2.60 14.32
CA PHE A 157 15.60 -3.09 12.97
C PHE A 157 17.11 -3.36 12.81
N THR A 158 17.47 -4.54 12.32
CA THR A 158 18.85 -5.01 12.20
C THR A 158 19.24 -5.33 10.76
N ASP A 159 20.56 -5.41 10.50
CA ASP A 159 21.06 -5.84 9.18
C ASP A 159 20.61 -7.27 8.84
N GLU A 160 20.52 -8.15 9.85
CA GLU A 160 19.99 -9.51 9.68
C GLU A 160 18.52 -9.50 9.21
N LEU A 161 17.69 -8.60 9.77
CA LEU A 161 16.31 -8.46 9.32
C LEU A 161 16.22 -7.93 7.89
N ALA A 162 17.09 -6.99 7.54
CA ALA A 162 17.15 -6.47 6.17
C ALA A 162 17.47 -7.56 5.14
N ASP A 163 18.33 -8.52 5.52
CA ASP A 163 18.71 -9.63 4.64
C ASP A 163 17.61 -10.71 4.50
N LEU A 164 16.56 -10.65 5.32
CA LEU A 164 15.41 -11.58 5.27
C LEU A 164 14.24 -11.10 4.42
N VAL A 165 14.23 -9.85 4.00
CA VAL A 165 13.10 -9.23 3.29
C VAL A 165 13.51 -8.68 1.94
N ASP A 166 12.56 -8.66 1.01
CA ASP A 166 12.73 -8.08 -0.32
C ASP A 166 12.42 -6.57 -0.33
N GLY A 167 11.63 -6.09 0.61
CA GLY A 167 11.23 -4.69 0.65
C GLY A 167 10.68 -4.23 1.99
N LEU A 168 10.49 -2.92 2.10
CA LEU A 168 9.94 -2.26 3.27
C LEU A 168 8.62 -1.57 2.95
N HIS A 169 7.80 -1.44 3.98
CA HIS A 169 6.52 -0.75 3.92
C HIS A 169 6.36 0.17 5.12
N PHE A 170 5.87 1.37 4.89
CA PHE A 170 5.33 2.23 5.95
C PHE A 170 3.95 2.76 5.56
N HIS A 171 3.15 3.12 6.54
CA HIS A 171 1.82 3.70 6.32
C HIS A 171 1.55 4.67 7.46
N THR A 172 1.65 5.95 7.16
CA THR A 172 1.61 7.05 8.12
C THR A 172 0.47 8.03 7.88
N LEU A 173 -0.07 8.06 6.66
CA LEU A 173 -1.12 9.00 6.26
C LEU A 173 -2.52 8.42 6.47
N CYS A 174 -3.46 9.31 6.76
CA CYS A 174 -4.89 9.07 6.74
C CYS A 174 -5.59 10.35 6.26
N GLU A 175 -6.08 10.33 5.03
CA GLU A 175 -6.77 11.47 4.38
C GLU A 175 -5.92 12.76 4.31
N GLN A 176 -4.63 12.61 3.97
CA GLN A 176 -3.67 13.71 3.97
C GLN A 176 -3.11 14.00 2.56
N ASN A 177 -2.32 15.07 2.46
CA ASN A 177 -1.73 15.56 1.22
C ASN A 177 -0.32 14.99 0.96
N SER A 178 0.26 15.36 -0.18
CA SER A 178 1.59 14.91 -0.61
C SER A 178 2.74 15.46 0.23
N ASP A 179 2.59 16.65 0.84
CA ASP A 179 3.58 17.22 1.76
C ASP A 179 3.70 16.44 3.07
N ASP A 180 2.61 15.83 3.52
CA ASP A 180 2.60 14.90 4.65
C ASP A 180 3.41 13.63 4.32
N LEU A 181 3.28 13.11 3.09
CA LEU A 181 4.11 12.00 2.63
C LEU A 181 5.58 12.38 2.62
N GLU A 182 5.93 13.53 2.06
CA GLU A 182 7.31 14.01 2.03
C GLU A 182 7.91 14.11 3.44
N THR A 183 7.16 14.66 4.38
CA THR A 183 7.60 14.78 5.78
C THR A 183 7.88 13.43 6.41
N THR A 184 6.99 12.47 6.25
CA THR A 184 7.16 11.12 6.83
C THR A 184 8.20 10.31 6.09
N LEU A 185 8.36 10.48 4.77
CA LEU A 185 9.40 9.82 3.99
C LEU A 185 10.80 10.28 4.39
N ARG A 186 11.01 11.58 4.63
CA ARG A 186 12.29 12.08 5.16
C ARG A 186 12.68 11.42 6.50
N ALA A 187 11.71 11.18 7.37
CA ALA A 187 11.97 10.43 8.61
C ALA A 187 12.30 8.95 8.35
N VAL A 188 11.70 8.34 7.31
CA VAL A 188 12.07 6.98 6.87
C VAL A 188 13.51 6.96 6.35
N GLU A 189 13.91 7.92 5.52
CA GLU A 189 15.26 8.04 5.00
C GLU A 189 16.29 8.25 6.10
N GLU A 190 16.03 9.17 7.02
CA GLU A 190 16.91 9.44 8.14
C GLU A 190 17.14 8.20 9.01
N LYS A 191 16.10 7.45 9.32
CA LYS A 191 16.14 6.34 10.28
C LYS A 191 16.48 4.99 9.64
N PHE A 192 16.04 4.76 8.40
CA PHE A 192 16.17 3.47 7.71
C PHE A 192 17.04 3.54 6.43
N GLY A 193 17.56 4.72 6.06
CA GLY A 193 18.25 4.96 4.80
C GLY A 193 19.33 3.96 4.45
N LYS A 194 20.13 3.54 5.44
CA LYS A 194 21.21 2.53 5.23
C LYS A 194 20.68 1.18 4.73
N TRP A 195 19.42 0.87 4.97
CA TRP A 195 18.80 -0.39 4.53
C TRP A 195 17.95 -0.23 3.28
N LEU A 196 17.43 0.97 3.00
CA LEU A 196 16.61 1.22 1.82
C LEU A 196 17.32 0.83 0.52
N PHE A 197 18.63 1.11 0.41
CA PHE A 197 19.42 0.76 -0.78
C PHE A 197 19.63 -0.76 -0.98
N LYS A 198 19.34 -1.57 0.03
CA LYS A 198 19.37 -3.04 -0.08
C LYS A 198 18.02 -3.61 -0.54
N MET A 199 16.96 -2.82 -0.51
CA MET A 199 15.60 -3.26 -0.82
C MET A 199 15.34 -3.25 -2.33
N ASN A 200 14.53 -4.19 -2.77
CA ASN A 200 14.05 -4.25 -4.14
C ASN A 200 12.84 -3.31 -4.36
N TRP A 201 12.14 -2.96 -3.28
CA TRP A 201 10.98 -2.07 -3.32
C TRP A 201 10.74 -1.38 -1.97
N LEU A 202 10.09 -0.21 -2.04
CA LEU A 202 9.56 0.53 -0.90
C LEU A 202 8.08 0.81 -1.14
N ASN A 203 7.21 0.31 -0.26
CA ASN A 203 5.78 0.63 -0.28
C ASN A 203 5.51 1.77 0.71
N MET A 204 5.10 2.90 0.19
CA MET A 204 4.88 4.12 0.97
C MET A 204 3.49 4.19 1.63
N GLY A 205 2.70 3.10 1.53
CA GLY A 205 1.36 3.05 2.07
C GLY A 205 0.36 3.85 1.25
N GLY A 206 -0.78 4.12 1.86
CA GLY A 206 -1.88 4.89 1.28
C GLY A 206 -2.29 6.05 2.19
N GLY A 207 -3.56 6.42 2.09
CA GLY A 207 -4.13 7.52 2.88
C GLY A 207 -4.07 8.88 2.18
N HIS A 208 -3.90 8.85 0.86
CA HIS A 208 -3.87 10.04 0.00
C HIS A 208 -5.29 10.41 -0.47
N HIS A 209 -5.61 11.69 -0.45
CA HIS A 209 -6.81 12.25 -1.09
C HIS A 209 -6.51 12.73 -2.52
N ILE A 210 -5.93 11.87 -3.34
CA ILE A 210 -5.33 12.20 -4.64
C ILE A 210 -6.31 12.85 -5.64
N THR A 211 -7.61 12.62 -5.49
CA THR A 211 -8.65 13.18 -6.37
C THR A 211 -9.28 14.46 -5.83
N ARG A 212 -8.81 14.98 -4.70
CA ARG A 212 -9.27 16.24 -4.13
C ARG A 212 -8.67 17.41 -4.93
N GLU A 213 -9.44 18.48 -5.15
CA GLU A 213 -9.04 19.62 -5.99
C GLU A 213 -7.76 20.32 -5.51
N ASP A 214 -7.50 20.32 -4.21
CA ASP A 214 -6.33 20.94 -3.59
C ASP A 214 -5.17 19.97 -3.36
N TYR A 215 -5.25 18.73 -3.86
CA TYR A 215 -4.16 17.75 -3.74
C TYR A 215 -3.03 18.05 -4.75
N ASP A 216 -1.81 18.22 -4.25
CA ASP A 216 -0.64 18.51 -5.10
C ASP A 216 -0.07 17.22 -5.71
N ILE A 217 -0.59 16.87 -6.90
CA ILE A 217 -0.16 15.69 -7.69
C ILE A 217 1.26 15.90 -8.25
N GLU A 218 1.64 17.14 -8.58
CA GLU A 218 2.99 17.41 -9.06
C GLU A 218 4.03 17.13 -7.99
N ARG A 219 3.77 17.55 -6.76
CA ARG A 219 4.63 17.24 -5.61
C ARG A 219 4.72 15.74 -5.35
N LEU A 220 3.60 15.02 -5.42
CA LEU A 220 3.59 13.56 -5.31
C LEU A 220 4.52 12.93 -6.35
N SER A 221 4.43 13.36 -7.59
CA SER A 221 5.30 12.88 -8.67
C SER A 221 6.77 13.20 -8.41
N LEU A 222 7.09 14.41 -7.93
CA LEU A 222 8.46 14.82 -7.62
C LEU A 222 9.07 13.99 -6.49
N ILE A 223 8.31 13.67 -5.43
CA ILE A 223 8.74 12.79 -4.34
C ILE A 223 9.21 11.45 -4.90
N HIS A 224 8.46 10.84 -5.85
CA HIS A 224 8.79 9.55 -6.43
C HIS A 224 9.94 9.59 -7.44
N ILE A 225 10.19 10.73 -8.10
CA ILE A 225 11.29 10.91 -9.05
C ILE A 225 12.62 11.21 -8.34
N SER A 226 12.58 12.00 -7.27
CA SER A 226 13.78 12.47 -6.56
C SER A 226 14.41 11.40 -5.68
N GLU A 227 13.66 10.35 -5.35
CA GLU A 227 14.14 9.30 -4.48
C GLU A 227 14.99 8.26 -5.22
N PRO A 228 16.15 7.84 -4.66
CA PRO A 228 17.05 6.90 -5.30
C PRO A 228 16.53 5.45 -5.32
N THR A 229 15.39 5.17 -4.72
CA THR A 229 14.75 3.85 -4.75
C THR A 229 13.95 3.68 -6.03
N ARG A 230 14.48 2.89 -6.95
CA ARG A 230 13.90 2.62 -8.29
C ARG A 230 12.52 1.94 -8.30
N LEU A 231 11.94 1.66 -7.16
CA LEU A 231 10.67 0.91 -7.05
C LEU A 231 9.86 1.44 -5.86
N ALA A 232 9.15 2.55 -6.05
CA ALA A 232 8.15 3.01 -5.11
C ALA A 232 6.79 2.36 -5.42
N LEU A 233 6.11 1.89 -4.38
CA LEU A 233 4.74 1.39 -4.43
C LEU A 233 3.85 2.33 -3.60
N ILE A 234 2.71 2.71 -4.18
CA ILE A 234 1.66 3.46 -3.49
C ILE A 234 0.44 2.56 -3.39
N SER A 235 -0.17 2.47 -2.24
CA SER A 235 -1.39 1.68 -2.02
C SER A 235 -2.51 2.48 -1.38
#